data_377f62cfcdce30532f5d4f69f763d2cd
#
_entry.id   377f62cfcdce30532f5d4f69f763d2cd
#
_cell.length_a   1.000
_cell.length_b   1.000
_cell.length_c   1.000
_cell.angle_alpha   90.00
_cell.angle_beta   90.00
_cell.angle_gamma   90.00
#
_symmetry.space_group_name_H-M   'P 1'
#
loop_
_entity.id
_entity.type
_entity.pdbx_description
1 polymer ?
#
loop_
_entity_poly.entity_id
_entity_poly.type
_entity_poly.pdbx_seq_one_letter_code
_entity_poly.pdbx_strand_id
1 'polypeptide(L)'
;MTTCERRVGDKLGTDDSAFARSSFDGEVYPDLPVVGPGMAHDIDERIRRRVQAAGTDRAAAASSSAPATTTVVVRTVAAQCLDAERVISKIRTSGNLFRCLDPNPHPTVRGALLCVSGGDAARASKEPTSGPANGLKDSRFILGQAYEMRERGEIPGSVDLWAVANPMTDSVDSFRWKVDAGARCFLTQPPFFRERSRSWFETVAATDQARDVDILVGVPMITSLRNLEFWLDLCGVSQDDREARRLKSTLPNVAQETDRAAYIEWNAKFIRETAWTMAGVTGMHVMPVTASGLQMTEEVMRDAPH
;
A
#
# COMPACT_ATOMS: atom_id res chain seq x y z
N MET A 1 4.00 -1.62 12.51
CA MET A 1 4.72 -1.83 11.23
C MET A 1 4.61 -0.58 10.36
N THR A 2 5.71 -0.10 9.79
CA THR A 2 5.70 1.03 8.86
C THR A 2 6.23 0.60 7.51
N THR A 3 5.42 0.75 6.46
CA THR A 3 5.81 0.40 5.09
C THR A 3 5.87 1.65 4.21
N CYS A 4 6.65 1.60 3.15
CA CYS A 4 6.73 2.69 2.17
C CYS A 4 6.53 2.19 0.75
N GLU A 5 5.79 2.95 -0.06
CA GLU A 5 5.60 2.66 -1.48
C GLU A 5 6.83 3.07 -2.30
N ARG A 6 7.30 2.16 -3.15
CA ARG A 6 8.38 2.44 -4.10
C ARG A 6 7.86 3.20 -5.31
N ARG A 7 8.62 4.16 -5.80
CA ARG A 7 8.25 4.91 -7.00
C ARG A 7 8.44 4.08 -8.26
N VAL A 8 7.48 4.22 -9.17
CA VAL A 8 7.63 3.74 -10.54
C VAL A 8 8.67 4.63 -11.25
N GLY A 9 9.69 4.02 -11.85
CA GLY A 9 10.73 4.73 -12.58
C GLY A 9 12.02 5.02 -11.81
N ASP A 10 12.12 4.61 -10.53
CA ASP A 10 13.42 4.61 -9.84
C ASP A 10 14.36 3.65 -10.59
N LYS A 11 15.51 4.16 -11.06
CA LYS A 11 16.47 3.33 -11.78
C LYS A 11 17.04 2.25 -10.86
N LEU A 12 17.26 1.05 -11.40
CA LEU A 12 17.98 -0.01 -10.71
C LEU A 12 19.34 0.54 -10.24
N GLY A 13 19.59 0.52 -8.93
CA GLY A 13 20.86 0.95 -8.33
C GLY A 13 20.94 2.42 -7.91
N THR A 14 19.94 3.26 -8.20
CA THR A 14 19.86 4.60 -7.64
C THR A 14 18.97 4.55 -6.38
N ASP A 15 19.63 4.57 -5.22
CA ASP A 15 19.02 4.87 -3.94
C ASP A 15 18.42 3.74 -3.09
N ASP A 16 18.92 2.52 -3.20
CA ASP A 16 18.76 1.54 -2.12
C ASP A 16 19.37 2.03 -0.79
N SER A 17 20.31 3.00 -0.86
CA SER A 17 20.95 3.57 0.32
C SER A 17 20.03 4.50 1.14
N ALA A 18 19.09 5.21 0.52
CA ALA A 18 18.14 6.04 1.25
C ALA A 18 17.08 5.18 1.98
N PHE A 19 16.64 4.10 1.33
CA PHE A 19 15.73 3.14 1.97
C PHE A 19 16.43 2.25 3.01
N ALA A 20 17.69 1.86 2.79
CA ALA A 20 18.47 1.11 3.78
C ALA A 20 18.75 1.91 5.06
N ARG A 21 18.69 3.24 4.97
CA ARG A 21 18.84 4.17 6.11
C ARG A 21 17.50 4.54 6.75
N SER A 22 16.38 4.25 6.11
CA SER A 22 15.05 4.56 6.64
C SER A 22 14.54 3.43 7.54
N SER A 23 13.86 3.81 8.61
CA SER A 23 13.25 2.92 9.61
C SER A 23 11.98 2.22 9.10
N PHE A 24 11.93 1.80 7.82
CA PHE A 24 10.77 1.11 7.29
C PHE A 24 10.88 -0.40 7.46
N ASP A 25 9.82 -1.01 8.00
CA ASP A 25 9.70 -2.46 8.16
C ASP A 25 9.36 -3.17 6.85
N GLY A 26 8.98 -2.44 5.81
CA GLY A 26 8.61 -3.05 4.53
C GLY A 26 8.52 -2.09 3.35
N GLU A 27 8.58 -2.69 2.16
CA GLU A 27 8.54 -2.01 0.86
C GLU A 27 7.34 -2.50 0.05
N VAL A 28 6.54 -1.58 -0.48
CA VAL A 28 5.42 -1.89 -1.38
C VAL A 28 5.77 -1.48 -2.80
N TYR A 29 5.74 -2.44 -3.71
CA TYR A 29 6.02 -2.24 -5.13
C TYR A 29 4.71 -2.07 -5.90
N PRO A 30 4.43 -0.88 -6.43
CA PRO A 30 3.16 -0.57 -7.07
C PRO A 30 2.96 -1.31 -8.39
N ASP A 31 1.70 -1.41 -8.81
CA ASP A 31 1.26 -1.94 -10.08
C ASP A 31 0.35 -0.90 -10.74
N LEU A 32 0.96 0.03 -11.45
CA LEU A 32 0.25 1.14 -12.08
C LEU A 32 -0.08 0.84 -13.55
N PRO A 33 -1.22 1.34 -14.07
CA PRO A 33 -1.65 1.11 -15.46
C PRO A 33 -0.67 1.63 -16.50
N VAL A 34 0.13 2.63 -16.14
CA VAL A 34 1.14 3.25 -17.01
C VAL A 34 2.47 2.50 -17.05
N VAL A 35 2.59 1.41 -16.29
CA VAL A 35 3.80 0.59 -16.26
C VAL A 35 3.84 -0.27 -17.51
N GLY A 36 4.70 0.09 -18.46
CA GLY A 36 4.95 -0.73 -19.63
C GLY A 36 5.60 -2.09 -19.27
N PRO A 37 5.58 -3.06 -20.19
CA PRO A 37 6.12 -4.42 -19.94
C PRO A 37 7.55 -4.44 -19.40
N GLY A 38 8.42 -3.55 -19.89
CA GLY A 38 9.80 -3.43 -19.44
C GLY A 38 9.90 -3.01 -17.98
N MET A 39 9.08 -2.04 -17.56
CA MET A 39 9.08 -1.55 -16.17
C MET A 39 8.50 -2.57 -15.19
N ALA A 40 7.50 -3.36 -15.60
CA ALA A 40 6.98 -4.46 -14.80
C ALA A 40 8.07 -5.52 -14.56
N HIS A 41 8.86 -5.83 -15.59
CA HIS A 41 10.01 -6.73 -15.47
C HIS A 41 11.07 -6.19 -14.51
N ASP A 42 11.39 -4.91 -14.57
CA ASP A 42 12.35 -4.26 -13.68
C ASP A 42 11.90 -4.30 -12.22
N ILE A 43 10.61 -4.11 -11.96
CA ILE A 43 10.04 -4.24 -10.61
C ILE A 43 10.20 -5.67 -10.09
N ASP A 44 9.83 -6.66 -10.89
CA ASP A 44 9.92 -8.07 -10.51
C ASP A 44 11.38 -8.49 -10.28
N GLU A 45 12.31 -7.97 -11.07
CA GLU A 45 13.75 -8.22 -10.87
C GLU A 45 14.29 -7.57 -9.58
N ARG A 46 13.84 -6.37 -9.23
CA ARG A 46 14.16 -5.74 -7.94
C ARG A 46 13.68 -6.59 -6.78
N ILE A 47 12.43 -7.06 -6.84
CA ILE A 47 11.87 -7.93 -5.81
C ILE A 47 12.71 -9.20 -5.68
N ARG A 48 13.05 -9.88 -6.78
CA ARG A 48 13.91 -11.08 -6.76
C ARG A 48 15.24 -10.81 -6.09
N ARG A 49 15.93 -9.71 -6.46
CA ARG A 49 17.21 -9.33 -5.84
C ARG A 49 17.07 -9.06 -4.36
N ARG A 50 16.00 -8.36 -3.95
CA ARG A 50 15.74 -8.07 -2.54
C ARG A 50 15.52 -9.34 -1.73
N VAL A 51 14.71 -10.25 -2.24
CA VAL A 51 14.43 -11.54 -1.61
C VAL A 51 15.68 -12.44 -1.58
N GLN A 52 16.48 -12.43 -2.65
CA GLN A 52 17.73 -13.23 -2.71
C GLN A 52 18.82 -12.67 -1.78
N ALA A 53 19.00 -11.35 -1.73
CA ALA A 53 19.98 -10.70 -0.84
C ALA A 53 19.71 -11.04 0.62
N ALA A 54 18.46 -11.06 1.03
CA ALA A 54 18.08 -11.47 2.36
C ALA A 54 18.41 -12.93 2.67
N GLY A 55 18.44 -13.80 1.64
CA GLY A 55 18.90 -15.20 1.76
C GLY A 55 20.41 -15.34 2.02
N THR A 56 21.23 -14.42 1.52
CA THR A 56 22.69 -14.45 1.69
C THR A 56 23.15 -13.84 3.02
N ASP A 57 22.43 -12.87 3.57
CA ASP A 57 22.73 -12.26 4.88
C ASP A 57 22.52 -13.23 6.06
N ARG A 58 21.87 -14.39 5.82
CA ARG A 58 21.66 -15.44 6.81
C ARG A 58 22.97 -15.98 7.40
N ALA A 59 24.04 -16.05 6.61
CA ALA A 59 25.34 -16.52 7.07
C ALA A 59 26.01 -15.51 8.03
N ALA A 60 25.75 -14.22 7.82
CA ALA A 60 26.31 -13.14 8.66
C ALA A 60 25.47 -12.92 9.94
N ALA A 61 24.14 -13.04 9.85
CA ALA A 61 23.22 -12.82 10.98
C ALA A 61 23.26 -13.95 12.02
N ALA A 62 23.62 -15.17 11.65
CA ALA A 62 23.74 -16.31 12.57
C ALA A 62 24.81 -16.11 13.66
N SER A 63 25.70 -15.10 13.51
CA SER A 63 26.72 -14.74 14.49
C SER A 63 26.34 -13.53 15.39
N SER A 64 25.19 -12.90 15.15
CA SER A 64 24.73 -11.72 15.90
C SER A 64 23.61 -12.07 16.87
N SER A 65 23.73 -11.64 18.11
CA SER A 65 22.68 -11.81 19.16
C SER A 65 21.55 -10.77 19.06
N ALA A 66 21.56 -9.87 18.07
CA ALA A 66 20.51 -8.89 17.88
C ALA A 66 19.26 -9.54 17.25
N PRO A 67 18.04 -9.18 17.67
CA PRO A 67 16.82 -9.65 17.04
C PRO A 67 16.82 -9.23 15.56
N ALA A 68 16.71 -10.19 14.66
CA ALA A 68 16.64 -9.91 13.23
C ALA A 68 15.34 -9.16 12.91
N THR A 69 15.45 -7.95 12.39
CA THR A 69 14.30 -7.17 11.93
C THR A 69 13.74 -7.84 10.66
N THR A 70 12.47 -8.26 10.71
CA THR A 70 11.81 -8.85 9.55
C THR A 70 11.35 -7.77 8.59
N THR A 71 11.87 -7.78 7.38
CA THR A 71 11.44 -6.87 6.30
C THR A 71 10.30 -7.51 5.50
N VAL A 72 9.23 -6.77 5.24
CA VAL A 72 8.14 -7.22 4.38
C VAL A 72 8.32 -6.67 2.97
N VAL A 73 8.29 -7.54 1.97
CA VAL A 73 8.35 -7.18 0.55
C VAL A 73 6.99 -7.46 -0.07
N VAL A 74 6.32 -6.41 -0.55
CA VAL A 74 4.94 -6.47 -1.03
C VAL A 74 4.89 -6.21 -2.52
N ARG A 75 4.31 -7.13 -3.28
CA ARG A 75 4.01 -6.94 -4.70
C ARG A 75 2.53 -6.60 -4.88
N THR A 76 2.22 -5.44 -5.41
CA THR A 76 0.85 -5.06 -5.75
C THR A 76 0.39 -5.81 -7.01
N VAL A 77 -0.82 -6.34 -6.98
CA VAL A 77 -1.52 -6.94 -8.12
C VAL A 77 -2.84 -6.21 -8.31
N ALA A 78 -2.96 -5.49 -9.43
CA ALA A 78 -4.16 -4.74 -9.79
C ALA A 78 -4.95 -5.46 -10.89
N ALA A 79 -6.29 -5.51 -10.76
CA ALA A 79 -7.17 -6.05 -11.78
C ALA A 79 -7.16 -5.16 -13.03
N GLN A 80 -7.15 -3.86 -12.86
CA GLN A 80 -7.20 -2.88 -13.94
C GLN A 80 -8.28 -3.23 -15.00
N CYS A 81 -7.94 -3.13 -16.28
CA CYS A 81 -8.81 -3.53 -17.41
C CYS A 81 -8.47 -4.92 -17.94
N LEU A 82 -7.84 -5.79 -17.15
CA LEU A 82 -7.45 -7.13 -17.57
C LEU A 82 -8.64 -8.08 -17.55
N ASP A 83 -8.60 -9.09 -18.43
CA ASP A 83 -9.46 -10.25 -18.35
C ASP A 83 -9.05 -11.18 -17.18
N ALA A 84 -9.91 -12.15 -16.86
CA ALA A 84 -9.68 -13.07 -15.73
C ALA A 84 -8.38 -13.88 -15.88
N GLU A 85 -8.07 -14.35 -17.07
CA GLU A 85 -6.89 -15.19 -17.33
C GLU A 85 -5.60 -14.41 -17.08
N ARG A 86 -5.56 -13.15 -17.55
CA ARG A 86 -4.42 -12.27 -17.31
C ARG A 86 -4.26 -11.91 -15.85
N VAL A 87 -5.36 -11.68 -15.12
CA VAL A 87 -5.31 -11.47 -13.67
C VAL A 87 -4.76 -12.69 -12.95
N ILE A 88 -5.25 -13.90 -13.27
CA ILE A 88 -4.78 -15.16 -12.69
C ILE A 88 -3.29 -15.38 -13.00
N SER A 89 -2.88 -15.16 -14.26
CA SER A 89 -1.48 -15.25 -14.66
C SER A 89 -0.60 -14.27 -13.88
N LYS A 90 -1.07 -13.05 -13.66
CA LYS A 90 -0.37 -12.02 -12.91
C LYS A 90 -0.23 -12.38 -11.43
N ILE A 91 -1.30 -12.90 -10.78
CA ILE A 91 -1.25 -13.42 -9.41
C ILE A 91 -0.18 -14.51 -9.31
N ARG A 92 -0.21 -15.49 -10.21
CA ARG A 92 0.73 -16.61 -10.23
C ARG A 92 2.17 -16.13 -10.39
N THR A 93 2.44 -15.26 -11.35
CA THR A 93 3.78 -14.71 -11.60
C THR A 93 4.28 -13.94 -10.39
N SER A 94 3.46 -13.05 -9.84
CA SER A 94 3.80 -12.21 -8.70
C SER A 94 4.02 -13.03 -7.42
N GLY A 95 3.17 -14.02 -7.15
CA GLY A 95 3.32 -14.91 -5.99
C GLY A 95 4.59 -15.76 -6.06
N ASN A 96 4.93 -16.23 -7.26
CA ASN A 96 6.13 -17.05 -7.47
C ASN A 96 7.46 -16.26 -7.35
N LEU A 97 7.44 -14.92 -7.28
CA LEU A 97 8.62 -14.15 -6.90
C LEU A 97 9.15 -14.52 -5.51
N PHE A 98 8.26 -15.01 -4.65
CA PHE A 98 8.57 -15.38 -3.26
C PHE A 98 8.82 -16.88 -3.06
N ARG A 99 8.87 -17.69 -4.13
CA ARG A 99 9.01 -19.14 -4.03
C ARG A 99 10.30 -19.61 -3.33
N CYS A 100 11.37 -18.81 -3.39
CA CYS A 100 12.61 -19.12 -2.69
C CYS A 100 12.51 -18.93 -1.16
N LEU A 101 11.43 -18.33 -0.65
CA LEU A 101 11.14 -18.23 0.78
C LEU A 101 10.40 -19.48 1.33
N ASP A 102 9.94 -20.39 0.47
CA ASP A 102 9.21 -21.60 0.80
C ASP A 102 10.12 -22.84 0.62
N PRO A 103 10.10 -23.88 1.48
CA PRO A 103 9.26 -24.07 2.66
C PRO A 103 9.83 -23.50 3.98
N ASN A 104 11.04 -22.97 3.97
CA ASN A 104 11.65 -22.39 5.15
C ASN A 104 11.31 -20.91 5.23
N PRO A 105 10.38 -20.48 6.11
CA PRO A 105 10.10 -19.06 6.29
C PRO A 105 11.41 -18.37 6.64
N HIS A 106 11.80 -17.40 5.80
CA HIS A 106 13.03 -16.68 6.03
C HIS A 106 12.81 -15.75 7.24
N PRO A 107 13.61 -15.84 8.30
CA PRO A 107 13.35 -15.10 9.53
C PRO A 107 13.44 -13.56 9.33
N THR A 108 14.05 -13.12 8.23
CA THR A 108 14.31 -11.69 7.96
C THR A 108 13.52 -11.12 6.79
N VAL A 109 12.80 -11.95 6.01
CA VAL A 109 11.97 -11.44 4.89
C VAL A 109 10.66 -12.22 4.79
N ARG A 110 9.56 -11.46 4.67
CA ARG A 110 8.22 -11.99 4.36
C ARG A 110 7.77 -11.45 3.01
N GLY A 111 7.21 -12.31 2.17
CA GLY A 111 6.59 -11.93 0.90
C GLY A 111 5.10 -11.70 1.05
N ALA A 112 4.55 -10.68 0.37
CA ALA A 112 3.12 -10.43 0.35
C ALA A 112 2.60 -10.00 -1.03
N LEU A 113 1.35 -10.33 -1.32
CA LEU A 113 0.58 -9.82 -2.45
C LEU A 113 -0.46 -8.82 -1.98
N LEU A 114 -0.38 -7.57 -2.43
CA LEU A 114 -1.41 -6.56 -2.21
C LEU A 114 -2.42 -6.60 -3.37
N CYS A 115 -3.64 -7.03 -3.08
CA CYS A 115 -4.72 -7.19 -4.05
C CYS A 115 -5.55 -5.91 -4.17
N VAL A 116 -5.52 -5.23 -5.35
CA VAL A 116 -6.21 -3.95 -5.58
C VAL A 116 -7.08 -4.00 -6.84
N SER A 117 -8.19 -3.28 -6.83
CA SER A 117 -9.10 -3.20 -7.99
C SER A 117 -8.51 -2.41 -9.17
N GLY A 118 -7.63 -1.44 -8.91
CA GLY A 118 -7.12 -0.53 -9.96
C GLY A 118 -8.13 0.58 -10.29
N GLY A 119 -8.09 1.68 -9.55
CA GLY A 119 -9.14 2.70 -9.48
C GLY A 119 -9.45 3.51 -10.75
N ASP A 120 -8.50 3.66 -11.69
CA ASP A 120 -8.71 4.54 -12.85
C ASP A 120 -9.62 3.94 -13.95
N ALA A 121 -9.77 2.63 -13.98
CA ALA A 121 -10.63 1.96 -14.95
C ALA A 121 -12.13 2.25 -14.73
N ALA A 122 -12.55 2.53 -13.50
CA ALA A 122 -13.93 2.90 -13.17
C ALA A 122 -14.28 4.32 -13.63
N ARG A 123 -13.29 5.22 -13.78
CA ARG A 123 -13.49 6.60 -14.22
C ARG A 123 -13.39 6.78 -15.73
N ALA A 124 -12.60 5.95 -16.42
CA ALA A 124 -12.45 6.03 -17.88
C ALA A 124 -13.70 5.57 -18.64
N SER A 125 -14.54 4.75 -18.04
CA SER A 125 -15.80 4.31 -18.64
C SER A 125 -16.97 5.13 -18.12
N LYS A 126 -17.21 6.32 -18.67
CA LYS A 126 -18.48 7.06 -18.53
C LYS A 126 -19.67 6.37 -19.19
N GLU A 127 -19.48 5.23 -19.82
CA GLU A 127 -20.56 4.44 -20.38
C GLU A 127 -20.93 3.31 -19.44
N PRO A 128 -22.23 3.17 -19.07
CA PRO A 128 -22.71 2.00 -18.35
C PRO A 128 -22.68 0.81 -19.32
N THR A 129 -21.56 0.10 -19.38
CA THR A 129 -21.53 -1.19 -20.08
C THR A 129 -22.40 -2.17 -19.32
N SER A 130 -23.62 -2.35 -19.79
CA SER A 130 -24.55 -3.38 -19.40
C SER A 130 -24.01 -4.75 -19.80
N GLY A 131 -23.24 -5.39 -18.90
CA GLY A 131 -22.72 -6.73 -19.11
C GLY A 131 -22.09 -7.30 -17.83
N PRO A 132 -21.98 -8.63 -17.67
CA PRO A 132 -21.45 -9.28 -16.49
C PRO A 132 -19.96 -9.00 -16.21
N ALA A 133 -19.33 -8.07 -16.92
CA ALA A 133 -17.92 -7.69 -16.78
C ALA A 133 -17.55 -6.99 -15.47
N ASN A 134 -18.53 -6.62 -14.63
CA ASN A 134 -18.27 -5.85 -13.41
C ASN A 134 -17.62 -6.64 -12.27
N GLY A 135 -17.69 -7.97 -12.27
CA GLY A 135 -17.09 -8.81 -11.22
C GLY A 135 -15.57 -8.96 -11.29
N LEU A 136 -14.97 -8.79 -12.48
CA LEU A 136 -13.54 -9.01 -12.71
C LEU A 136 -12.66 -7.83 -12.30
N LYS A 137 -13.26 -6.67 -12.05
CA LYS A 137 -12.56 -5.43 -11.65
C LYS A 137 -12.48 -5.23 -10.14
N ASP A 138 -13.03 -6.15 -9.36
CA ASP A 138 -13.10 -6.06 -7.92
C ASP A 138 -11.85 -6.68 -7.28
N SER A 139 -11.27 -6.00 -6.32
CA SER A 139 -10.18 -6.54 -5.49
C SER A 139 -10.55 -7.86 -4.80
N ARG A 140 -11.85 -8.11 -4.58
CA ARG A 140 -12.37 -9.37 -4.05
C ARG A 140 -12.10 -10.55 -4.97
N PHE A 141 -12.25 -10.38 -6.28
CA PHE A 141 -11.92 -11.43 -7.23
C PHE A 141 -10.43 -11.79 -7.15
N ILE A 142 -9.54 -10.77 -7.14
CA ILE A 142 -8.09 -11.00 -7.06
C ILE A 142 -7.74 -11.73 -5.77
N LEU A 143 -8.27 -11.24 -4.66
CA LEU A 143 -7.99 -11.82 -3.34
C LEU A 143 -8.48 -13.27 -3.23
N GLY A 144 -9.70 -13.55 -3.70
CA GLY A 144 -10.26 -14.91 -3.73
C GLY A 144 -9.41 -15.84 -4.61
N GLN A 145 -9.01 -15.40 -5.81
CA GLN A 145 -8.15 -16.19 -6.68
C GLN A 145 -6.76 -16.43 -6.07
N ALA A 146 -6.15 -15.41 -5.45
CA ALA A 146 -4.88 -15.55 -4.77
C ALA A 146 -4.97 -16.54 -3.59
N TYR A 147 -6.05 -16.48 -2.81
CA TYR A 147 -6.32 -17.42 -1.73
C TYR A 147 -6.42 -18.86 -2.26
N GLU A 148 -7.27 -19.10 -3.27
CA GLU A 148 -7.43 -20.43 -3.87
C GLU A 148 -6.12 -20.96 -4.47
N MET A 149 -5.33 -20.12 -5.14
CA MET A 149 -4.04 -20.50 -5.72
C MET A 149 -3.03 -20.86 -4.64
N ARG A 150 -3.05 -20.17 -3.49
CA ARG A 150 -2.23 -20.52 -2.33
C ARG A 150 -2.63 -21.87 -1.76
N GLU A 151 -3.93 -22.12 -1.57
CA GLU A 151 -4.43 -23.41 -1.06
C GLU A 151 -4.11 -24.59 -2.00
N ARG A 152 -4.06 -24.33 -3.31
CA ARG A 152 -3.67 -25.35 -4.32
C ARG A 152 -2.14 -25.46 -4.51
N GLY A 153 -1.32 -24.66 -3.82
CA GLY A 153 0.14 -24.66 -3.96
C GLY A 153 0.65 -24.07 -5.29
N GLU A 154 -0.20 -23.36 -6.03
CA GLU A 154 0.18 -22.68 -7.27
C GLU A 154 1.05 -21.43 -6.99
N ILE A 155 0.87 -20.82 -5.82
CA ILE A 155 1.77 -19.84 -5.21
C ILE A 155 2.19 -20.34 -3.83
N PRO A 156 3.34 -19.90 -3.28
CA PRO A 156 3.82 -20.36 -1.98
C PRO A 156 2.83 -20.11 -0.84
N GLY A 157 2.69 -21.07 0.08
CA GLY A 157 1.84 -20.95 1.26
C GLY A 157 2.31 -19.87 2.24
N SER A 158 3.59 -19.52 2.19
CA SER A 158 4.23 -18.47 3.00
C SER A 158 3.92 -17.04 2.53
N VAL A 159 3.28 -16.87 1.37
CA VAL A 159 2.92 -15.53 0.85
C VAL A 159 1.70 -14.99 1.59
N ASP A 160 1.86 -13.86 2.25
CA ASP A 160 0.74 -13.15 2.87
C ASP A 160 -0.16 -12.50 1.82
N LEU A 161 -1.46 -12.49 2.10
CA LEU A 161 -2.43 -11.77 1.27
C LEU A 161 -2.82 -10.46 1.97
N TRP A 162 -2.62 -9.35 1.27
CA TRP A 162 -2.93 -8.02 1.72
C TRP A 162 -4.07 -7.42 0.89
N ALA A 163 -4.88 -6.59 1.51
CA ALA A 163 -6.00 -5.93 0.86
C ALA A 163 -5.94 -4.41 1.07
N VAL A 164 -6.74 -3.68 0.31
CA VAL A 164 -6.95 -2.25 0.51
C VAL A 164 -8.32 -1.97 1.11
N ALA A 165 -8.45 -0.87 1.83
CA ALA A 165 -9.72 -0.36 2.32
C ALA A 165 -9.78 1.17 2.14
N ASN A 166 -10.97 1.67 1.80
CA ASN A 166 -11.24 3.11 1.83
C ASN A 166 -12.16 3.41 3.02
N PRO A 167 -11.64 3.92 4.14
CA PRO A 167 -12.42 4.14 5.35
C PRO A 167 -13.54 5.19 5.21
N MET A 168 -13.57 5.92 4.09
CA MET A 168 -14.62 6.89 3.80
C MET A 168 -15.79 6.31 3.01
N THR A 169 -15.60 5.17 2.33
CA THR A 169 -16.60 4.60 1.40
C THR A 169 -16.86 3.12 1.57
N ASP A 170 -15.90 2.35 2.11
CA ASP A 170 -16.03 0.90 2.27
C ASP A 170 -16.95 0.57 3.45
N SER A 171 -17.75 -0.49 3.28
CA SER A 171 -18.51 -1.07 4.39
C SER A 171 -17.66 -1.99 5.25
N VAL A 172 -18.06 -2.17 6.51
CA VAL A 172 -17.43 -3.16 7.41
C VAL A 172 -17.61 -4.59 6.89
N ASP A 173 -18.72 -4.87 6.19
CA ASP A 173 -18.93 -6.18 5.57
C ASP A 173 -17.93 -6.45 4.45
N SER A 174 -17.51 -5.43 3.69
CA SER A 174 -16.41 -5.56 2.73
C SER A 174 -15.10 -5.92 3.42
N PHE A 175 -14.80 -5.33 4.58
CA PHE A 175 -13.64 -5.69 5.39
C PHE A 175 -13.71 -7.15 5.84
N ARG A 176 -14.82 -7.57 6.48
CA ARG A 176 -15.02 -8.95 6.96
C ARG A 176 -14.81 -9.96 5.84
N TRP A 177 -15.45 -9.71 4.70
CA TRP A 177 -15.32 -10.58 3.54
C TRP A 177 -13.86 -10.74 3.09
N LYS A 178 -13.08 -9.64 3.07
CA LYS A 178 -11.66 -9.69 2.70
C LYS A 178 -10.83 -10.48 3.71
N VAL A 179 -11.14 -10.40 4.99
CA VAL A 179 -10.50 -11.22 6.03
C VAL A 179 -10.83 -12.69 5.84
N ASP A 180 -12.09 -13.02 5.59
CA ASP A 180 -12.55 -14.40 5.33
C ASP A 180 -11.90 -14.97 4.06
N ALA A 181 -11.64 -14.13 3.05
CA ALA A 181 -10.86 -14.48 1.86
C ALA A 181 -9.33 -14.52 2.09
N GLY A 182 -8.88 -14.48 3.34
CA GLY A 182 -7.49 -14.71 3.71
C GLY A 182 -6.60 -13.48 3.82
N ALA A 183 -7.15 -12.25 3.73
CA ALA A 183 -6.36 -11.05 3.99
C ALA A 183 -5.86 -11.00 5.43
N ARG A 184 -4.57 -10.65 5.62
CA ARG A 184 -3.92 -10.53 6.93
C ARG A 184 -3.39 -9.13 7.20
N CYS A 185 -3.38 -8.27 6.22
CA CYS A 185 -3.01 -6.87 6.36
C CYS A 185 -3.85 -6.00 5.43
N PHE A 186 -4.24 -4.84 5.91
CA PHE A 186 -4.99 -3.84 5.15
C PHE A 186 -4.21 -2.56 5.03
N LEU A 187 -3.99 -2.10 3.79
CA LEU A 187 -3.55 -0.73 3.52
C LEU A 187 -4.78 0.15 3.33
N THR A 188 -4.92 1.20 4.12
CA THR A 188 -6.07 2.09 3.93
C THR A 188 -5.75 3.25 2.98
N GLN A 189 -6.77 3.79 2.34
CA GLN A 189 -6.70 5.14 1.79
C GLN A 189 -6.50 6.15 2.94
N PRO A 190 -5.88 7.33 2.65
CA PRO A 190 -5.68 8.35 3.67
C PRO A 190 -6.99 8.82 4.29
N PRO A 191 -7.12 8.83 5.63
CA PRO A 191 -8.31 9.29 6.33
C PRO A 191 -8.36 10.81 6.42
N PHE A 192 -8.39 11.51 5.27
CA PHE A 192 -8.35 12.97 5.20
C PHE A 192 -9.43 13.68 6.03
N PHE A 193 -10.57 13.03 6.18
CA PHE A 193 -11.69 13.55 6.97
C PHE A 193 -11.89 12.69 8.19
N ARG A 194 -11.28 13.12 9.28
CA ARG A 194 -11.21 12.37 10.53
C ARG A 194 -12.56 11.83 10.97
N GLU A 195 -13.59 12.66 10.99
CA GLU A 195 -14.91 12.27 11.49
C GLU A 195 -15.61 11.27 10.58
N ARG A 196 -15.45 11.39 9.24
CA ARG A 196 -16.00 10.44 8.27
C ARG A 196 -15.31 9.08 8.34
N SER A 197 -13.99 9.08 8.57
CA SER A 197 -13.20 7.84 8.64
C SER A 197 -13.33 7.15 10.00
N ARG A 198 -13.49 7.90 11.09
CA ARG A 198 -13.52 7.40 12.47
C ARG A 198 -14.51 6.27 12.65
N SER A 199 -15.76 6.45 12.20
CA SER A 199 -16.82 5.45 12.35
C SER A 199 -16.44 4.09 11.75
N TRP A 200 -15.78 4.10 10.58
CA TRP A 200 -15.29 2.87 9.94
C TRP A 200 -14.23 2.19 10.81
N PHE A 201 -13.21 2.93 11.24
CA PHE A 201 -12.11 2.38 12.06
C PHE A 201 -12.63 1.84 13.40
N GLU A 202 -13.50 2.56 14.10
CA GLU A 202 -14.10 2.13 15.38
C GLU A 202 -14.94 0.86 15.18
N THR A 203 -15.75 0.79 14.12
CA THR A 203 -16.59 -0.38 13.85
C THR A 203 -15.75 -1.58 13.45
N VAL A 204 -14.70 -1.39 12.62
CA VAL A 204 -13.76 -2.46 12.26
C VAL A 204 -13.03 -2.97 13.50
N ALA A 205 -12.46 -2.08 14.31
CA ALA A 205 -11.72 -2.44 15.53
C ALA A 205 -12.58 -3.23 16.54
N ALA A 206 -13.90 -3.04 16.51
CA ALA A 206 -14.83 -3.78 17.35
C ALA A 206 -15.18 -5.20 16.81
N THR A 207 -14.72 -5.56 15.60
CA THR A 207 -14.94 -6.90 15.05
C THR A 207 -13.94 -7.92 15.58
N ASP A 208 -14.35 -9.18 15.69
CA ASP A 208 -13.42 -10.25 16.07
C ASP A 208 -12.32 -10.45 15.02
N GLN A 209 -12.65 -10.28 13.74
CA GLN A 209 -11.71 -10.38 12.62
C GLN A 209 -10.54 -9.39 12.71
N ALA A 210 -10.75 -8.21 13.31
CA ALA A 210 -9.69 -7.20 13.43
C ALA A 210 -8.52 -7.63 14.34
N ARG A 211 -8.73 -8.63 15.20
CA ARG A 211 -7.68 -9.14 16.12
C ARG A 211 -6.56 -9.88 15.41
N ASP A 212 -6.86 -10.45 14.25
CA ASP A 212 -5.94 -11.33 13.51
C ASP A 212 -5.35 -10.67 12.26
N VAL A 213 -5.54 -9.35 12.12
CA VAL A 213 -5.06 -8.60 10.95
C VAL A 213 -4.37 -7.30 11.35
N ASP A 214 -3.41 -6.90 10.54
CA ASP A 214 -2.80 -5.58 10.63
C ASP A 214 -3.57 -4.55 9.82
N ILE A 215 -3.73 -3.33 10.36
CA ILE A 215 -4.31 -2.19 9.66
C ILE A 215 -3.26 -1.09 9.58
N LEU A 216 -2.71 -0.90 8.39
CA LEU A 216 -1.74 0.15 8.10
C LEU A 216 -2.47 1.35 7.50
N VAL A 217 -2.51 2.44 8.25
CA VAL A 217 -3.16 3.66 7.77
C VAL A 217 -2.35 4.30 6.65
N GLY A 218 -3.01 4.67 5.55
CA GLY A 218 -2.40 5.33 4.42
C GLY A 218 -1.98 6.76 4.76
N VAL A 219 -0.72 7.09 4.51
CA VAL A 219 -0.13 8.40 4.75
C VAL A 219 0.43 8.94 3.43
N PRO A 220 -0.27 9.88 2.78
CA PRO A 220 0.25 10.53 1.59
C PRO A 220 1.30 11.56 1.99
N MET A 221 2.32 11.76 1.16
CA MET A 221 3.26 12.86 1.33
C MET A 221 2.81 14.02 0.44
N ILE A 222 2.03 14.93 1.03
CA ILE A 222 1.48 16.09 0.31
C ILE A 222 2.58 17.14 0.09
N THR A 223 2.78 17.52 -1.16
CA THR A 223 3.83 18.46 -1.60
C THR A 223 3.29 19.68 -2.32
N SER A 224 2.00 19.69 -2.67
CA SER A 224 1.33 20.78 -3.35
C SER A 224 -0.18 20.62 -3.31
N LEU A 225 -0.91 21.68 -3.64
CA LEU A 225 -2.37 21.62 -3.80
C LEU A 225 -2.77 20.58 -4.87
N ARG A 226 -2.09 20.55 -6.01
CA ARG A 226 -2.35 19.58 -7.08
C ARG A 226 -2.14 18.15 -6.60
N ASN A 227 -1.14 17.90 -5.75
CA ASN A 227 -0.90 16.59 -5.19
C ASN A 227 -2.00 16.19 -4.18
N LEU A 228 -2.49 17.13 -3.35
CA LEU A 228 -3.65 16.88 -2.49
C LEU A 228 -4.91 16.59 -3.31
N GLU A 229 -5.15 17.35 -4.38
CA GLU A 229 -6.30 17.14 -5.28
C GLU A 229 -6.27 15.74 -5.94
N PHE A 230 -5.10 15.30 -6.39
CA PHE A 230 -4.89 13.93 -6.89
C PHE A 230 -5.30 12.87 -5.85
N TRP A 231 -4.87 13.05 -4.59
CA TRP A 231 -5.19 12.12 -3.52
C TRP A 231 -6.69 12.12 -3.16
N LEU A 232 -7.30 13.29 -3.06
CA LEU A 232 -8.74 13.39 -2.82
C LEU A 232 -9.53 12.68 -3.91
N ASP A 233 -9.12 12.87 -5.14
CA ASP A 233 -9.71 12.24 -6.33
C ASP A 233 -9.56 10.71 -6.27
N LEU A 234 -8.37 10.21 -5.94
CA LEU A 234 -8.10 8.78 -5.76
C LEU A 234 -8.96 8.18 -4.63
N CYS A 235 -9.22 8.93 -3.58
CA CYS A 235 -10.10 8.53 -2.48
C CYS A 235 -11.61 8.63 -2.83
N GLY A 236 -11.97 9.07 -4.04
CA GLY A 236 -13.36 9.23 -4.47
C GLY A 236 -14.06 10.47 -3.89
N VAL A 237 -13.29 11.46 -3.45
CA VAL A 237 -13.81 12.70 -2.88
C VAL A 237 -14.03 13.74 -3.99
N SER A 238 -15.24 14.29 -4.08
CA SER A 238 -15.53 15.37 -5.02
C SER A 238 -14.72 16.62 -4.69
N GLN A 239 -14.24 17.31 -5.74
CA GLN A 239 -13.53 18.59 -5.59
C GLN A 239 -14.42 19.68 -5.00
N ASP A 240 -15.75 19.56 -5.12
CA ASP A 240 -16.75 20.48 -4.58
C ASP A 240 -17.19 20.12 -3.15
N ASP A 241 -16.66 19.04 -2.57
CA ASP A 241 -16.94 18.65 -1.19
C ASP A 241 -16.50 19.77 -0.22
N ARG A 242 -17.38 20.09 0.75
CA ARG A 242 -17.13 21.18 1.71
C ARG A 242 -15.90 20.91 2.57
N GLU A 243 -15.70 19.69 3.01
CA GLU A 243 -14.54 19.29 3.82
C GLU A 243 -13.27 19.29 2.98
N ALA A 244 -13.35 18.89 1.69
CA ALA A 244 -12.23 18.98 0.76
C ALA A 244 -11.77 20.41 0.56
N ARG A 245 -12.70 21.36 0.36
CA ARG A 245 -12.37 22.79 0.26
C ARG A 245 -11.73 23.33 1.54
N ARG A 246 -12.25 22.93 2.71
CA ARG A 246 -11.66 23.30 3.99
C ARG A 246 -10.25 22.72 4.15
N LEU A 247 -10.05 21.46 3.81
CA LEU A 247 -8.73 20.82 3.87
C LEU A 247 -7.72 21.52 2.96
N LYS A 248 -8.10 21.84 1.72
CA LYS A 248 -7.27 22.60 0.78
C LYS A 248 -6.84 23.96 1.35
N SER A 249 -7.73 24.65 2.09
CA SER A 249 -7.40 25.94 2.72
C SER A 249 -6.42 25.83 3.90
N THR A 250 -6.15 24.62 4.41
CA THR A 250 -5.14 24.41 5.46
C THR A 250 -3.73 24.21 4.91
N LEU A 251 -3.59 24.00 3.59
CA LEU A 251 -2.27 23.88 2.99
C LEU A 251 -1.47 25.19 3.14
N PRO A 252 -0.15 25.09 3.23
CA PRO A 252 0.73 26.25 3.18
C PRO A 252 0.43 27.10 1.96
N ASN A 253 0.43 28.43 2.13
CA ASN A 253 0.04 29.38 1.08
C ASN A 253 1.01 29.31 -0.09
N VAL A 254 0.51 28.95 -1.27
CA VAL A 254 1.27 28.56 -2.48
C VAL A 254 2.00 29.74 -3.15
N ALA A 255 1.82 30.97 -2.68
CA ALA A 255 2.58 32.12 -3.22
C ALA A 255 4.11 31.96 -3.07
N GLN A 256 4.53 30.98 -2.26
CA GLN A 256 5.92 30.60 -2.08
C GLN A 256 6.01 29.04 -2.13
N GLU A 257 6.09 28.46 -3.31
CA GLU A 257 6.40 27.04 -3.52
C GLU A 257 7.71 26.57 -2.81
N THR A 258 8.40 27.46 -2.15
CA THR A 258 9.66 27.27 -1.47
C THR A 258 9.53 26.89 0.00
N ASP A 259 8.32 26.85 0.57
CA ASP A 259 8.21 26.53 2.00
C ASP A 259 8.03 25.01 2.23
N ARG A 260 9.11 24.27 1.90
CA ARG A 260 9.21 22.83 2.18
C ARG A 260 8.95 22.54 3.67
N ALA A 261 9.43 23.38 4.57
CA ALA A 261 9.27 23.19 6.01
C ALA A 261 7.78 23.21 6.43
N ALA A 262 6.98 24.10 5.83
CA ALA A 262 5.55 24.15 6.11
C ALA A 262 4.81 22.89 5.62
N TYR A 263 5.20 22.30 4.49
CA TYR A 263 4.65 21.03 4.02
C TYR A 263 5.10 19.85 4.91
N ILE A 264 6.33 19.86 5.41
CA ILE A 264 6.80 18.86 6.39
C ILE A 264 5.93 18.91 7.64
N GLU A 265 5.74 20.10 8.22
CA GLU A 265 4.91 20.27 9.41
C GLU A 265 3.44 19.91 9.15
N TRP A 266 2.88 20.27 7.98
CA TRP A 266 1.52 19.87 7.61
C TRP A 266 1.36 18.35 7.57
N ASN A 267 2.29 17.62 6.92
CA ASN A 267 2.26 16.15 6.86
C ASN A 267 2.47 15.52 8.24
N ALA A 268 3.41 16.02 9.03
CA ALA A 268 3.65 15.54 10.39
C ALA A 268 2.41 15.75 11.28
N LYS A 269 1.74 16.90 11.16
CA LYS A 269 0.49 17.20 11.85
C LYS A 269 -0.63 16.25 11.40
N PHE A 270 -0.78 15.98 10.11
CA PHE A 270 -1.76 15.02 9.59
C PHE A 270 -1.54 13.63 10.21
N ILE A 271 -0.29 13.17 10.31
CA ILE A 271 0.03 11.89 10.93
C ILE A 271 -0.38 11.90 12.41
N ARG A 272 0.08 12.87 13.17
CA ARG A 272 -0.15 12.93 14.63
C ARG A 272 -1.63 13.09 14.99
N GLU A 273 -2.34 13.99 14.31
CA GLU A 273 -3.68 14.41 14.72
C GLU A 273 -4.79 13.64 14.02
N THR A 274 -4.48 12.95 12.90
CA THR A 274 -5.48 12.25 12.11
C THR A 274 -5.13 10.79 11.93
N ALA A 275 -4.08 10.47 11.19
CA ALA A 275 -3.80 9.10 10.79
C ALA A 275 -3.57 8.17 12.01
N TRP A 276 -2.70 8.58 12.93
CA TRP A 276 -2.33 7.76 14.09
C TRP A 276 -3.39 7.69 15.20
N THR A 277 -4.44 8.52 15.11
CA THR A 277 -5.52 8.54 16.10
C THR A 277 -6.69 7.60 15.78
N MET A 278 -6.63 6.89 14.67
CA MET A 278 -7.68 5.96 14.24
C MET A 278 -7.63 4.66 15.05
N ALA A 279 -8.79 4.16 15.45
CA ALA A 279 -8.92 2.94 16.25
C ALA A 279 -8.43 1.70 15.46
N GLY A 280 -7.72 0.78 16.12
CA GLY A 280 -7.26 -0.47 15.54
C GLY A 280 -6.10 -0.35 14.55
N VAL A 281 -5.53 0.85 14.36
CA VAL A 281 -4.33 1.04 13.53
C VAL A 281 -3.12 0.40 14.20
N THR A 282 -2.45 -0.49 13.47
CA THR A 282 -1.24 -1.21 13.92
C THR A 282 0.04 -0.66 13.28
N GLY A 283 -0.08 0.22 12.29
CA GLY A 283 1.06 0.81 11.60
C GLY A 283 0.67 1.81 10.52
N MET A 284 1.65 2.21 9.72
CA MET A 284 1.47 3.20 8.65
C MET A 284 1.98 2.68 7.32
N HIS A 285 1.32 3.11 6.24
CA HIS A 285 1.79 2.94 4.86
C HIS A 285 2.03 4.30 4.23
N VAL A 286 3.30 4.64 4.01
CA VAL A 286 3.72 5.94 3.47
C VAL A 286 3.73 5.88 1.94
N MET A 287 3.08 6.85 1.29
CA MET A 287 2.86 6.88 -0.15
C MET A 287 3.45 8.15 -0.80
N PRO A 288 4.77 8.21 -1.02
CA PRO A 288 5.43 9.37 -1.62
C PRO A 288 5.36 9.30 -3.16
N VAL A 289 4.21 9.61 -3.75
CA VAL A 289 4.01 9.52 -5.21
C VAL A 289 4.85 10.50 -6.04
N THR A 290 5.46 11.51 -5.41
CA THR A 290 6.34 12.49 -6.06
C THR A 290 7.79 12.38 -5.59
N ALA A 291 8.74 12.90 -6.40
CA ALA A 291 10.14 12.94 -6.00
C ALA A 291 10.36 13.79 -4.73
N SER A 292 9.70 14.95 -4.66
CA SER A 292 9.73 15.82 -3.49
C SER A 292 9.08 15.17 -2.27
N GLY A 293 7.99 14.41 -2.45
CA GLY A 293 7.38 13.63 -1.38
C GLY A 293 8.34 12.59 -0.79
N LEU A 294 9.05 11.86 -1.64
CA LEU A 294 10.05 10.89 -1.19
C LEU A 294 11.17 11.56 -0.38
N GLN A 295 11.69 12.71 -0.86
CA GLN A 295 12.73 13.46 -0.13
C GLN A 295 12.24 14.01 1.21
N MET A 296 10.94 14.33 1.34
CA MET A 296 10.36 14.82 2.60
C MET A 296 10.08 13.69 3.59
N THR A 297 9.91 12.46 3.12
CA THR A 297 9.46 11.34 3.93
C THR A 297 10.35 11.13 5.16
N GLU A 298 11.68 11.16 4.99
CA GLU A 298 12.62 10.96 6.11
C GLU A 298 12.49 12.05 7.19
N GLU A 299 12.27 13.30 6.78
CA GLU A 299 12.12 14.43 7.70
C GLU A 299 10.78 14.36 8.43
N VAL A 300 9.69 14.09 7.70
CA VAL A 300 8.34 13.93 8.28
C VAL A 300 8.29 12.75 9.26
N MET A 301 8.90 11.61 8.89
CA MET A 301 8.87 10.41 9.73
C MET A 301 9.76 10.51 10.97
N ARG A 302 10.79 11.37 10.97
CA ARG A 302 11.61 11.63 12.16
C ARG A 302 10.80 12.25 13.29
N ASP A 303 9.83 13.09 12.94
CA ASP A 303 8.98 13.82 13.87
C ASP A 303 7.63 13.11 14.12
N ALA A 304 7.41 11.97 13.46
CA ALA A 304 6.20 11.16 13.65
C ALA A 304 6.26 10.35 14.96
N PRO A 305 5.15 10.10 15.63
CA PRO A 305 5.10 9.22 16.81
C PRO A 305 5.47 7.78 16.39
N HIS A 306 6.30 7.14 17.17
CA HIS A 306 6.72 5.72 17.02
C HIS A 306 5.85 4.82 17.89
#